data_48f9af577be3a1ee25c271eca710a356
#
_entry.id   48f9af577be3a1ee25c271eca710a356
#
_cell.length_a   1.000
_cell.length_b   1.000
_cell.length_c   1.000
_cell.angle_alpha   90.00
_cell.angle_beta   90.00
_cell.angle_gamma   90.00
#
_symmetry.space_group_name_H-M   'P 1'
#
loop_
_entity.id
_entity.type
_entity.pdbx_description
1 polymer ?
#
loop_
_entity_poly.entity_id
_entity_poly.type
_entity_poly.pdbx_seq_one_letter_code
_entity_poly.pdbx_strand_id
1 'polypeptide(L)'
;PQAQFVRPVSRGGHYNRGEGVRMALSVGAAPCGDFGSFHAQPVDPRSTDVEPVVLNYSYGILVNDAGRRFTDEAPGMVDVTYEEVARLIMAQRHGIAYAVFDAGLDDVANWPVTVRSRVPPIEVESLTGLASAMGIDERDFLATVEAYNQACPTSDGFDPLQTDGLSTIDLEPRKSHWARPISRPPFRAWPVICSNCFTFGGVKIDERARVINSEGDAIPGLYAAGEVAGIYYRVYTGATSVMRGAVTGRLAGGDAALRRNAPG
;
A
#
# COMPACT_ATOMS: atom_id res chain seq x y z
N PRO A 1 14.81 -10.03 1.61
CA PRO A 1 14.14 -11.33 1.60
C PRO A 1 12.74 -11.29 0.99
N GLN A 2 11.99 -10.21 1.15
CA GLN A 2 10.65 -10.06 0.58
C GLN A 2 10.64 -9.50 -0.85
N ALA A 3 11.74 -8.92 -1.30
CA ALA A 3 11.83 -8.27 -2.61
C ALA A 3 11.54 -9.20 -3.80
N GLN A 4 11.74 -10.50 -3.66
CA GLN A 4 11.44 -11.50 -4.69
C GLN A 4 9.96 -11.61 -5.05
N PHE A 5 9.06 -11.18 -4.15
CA PHE A 5 7.61 -11.22 -4.34
C PHE A 5 7.03 -9.89 -4.84
N VAL A 6 7.86 -8.85 -4.90
CA VAL A 6 7.45 -7.53 -5.34
C VAL A 6 7.64 -7.42 -6.84
N ARG A 7 6.59 -7.11 -7.56
CA ARG A 7 6.71 -6.79 -8.98
C ARG A 7 7.34 -5.41 -9.15
N PRO A 8 8.09 -5.15 -10.24
CA PRO A 8 8.83 -3.91 -10.43
C PRO A 8 7.96 -2.68 -10.71
N VAL A 9 6.65 -2.76 -10.45
CA VAL A 9 5.77 -1.60 -10.49
C VAL A 9 6.12 -0.72 -9.30
N SER A 10 6.76 0.40 -9.58
CA SER A 10 7.18 1.36 -8.57
C SER A 10 6.55 2.71 -8.86
N ARG A 11 6.01 3.35 -7.83
CA ARG A 11 5.59 4.76 -7.90
C ARG A 11 6.78 5.73 -7.95
N GLY A 12 7.97 5.26 -7.61
CA GLY A 12 9.20 6.04 -7.67
C GLY A 12 9.65 6.29 -9.10
N GLY A 13 10.53 7.26 -9.28
CA GLY A 13 11.17 7.52 -10.57
C GLY A 13 12.00 6.30 -11.01
N HIS A 14 11.89 5.92 -12.26
CA HIS A 14 12.65 4.80 -12.84
C HIS A 14 14.17 4.91 -12.68
N TYR A 15 14.66 6.12 -12.43
CA TYR A 15 16.09 6.43 -12.28
C TYR A 15 16.56 6.43 -10.83
N ASN A 16 15.66 6.36 -9.84
CA ASN A 16 16.02 6.28 -8.42
C ASN A 16 16.40 4.83 -8.07
N ARG A 17 17.70 4.52 -8.13
CA ARG A 17 18.26 3.17 -7.93
C ARG A 17 19.22 3.09 -6.74
N GLY A 18 19.10 4.04 -5.80
CA GLY A 18 19.92 4.10 -4.59
C GLY A 18 21.32 4.69 -4.78
N GLU A 19 21.55 5.45 -5.85
CA GLU A 19 22.85 6.09 -6.11
C GLU A 19 23.27 7.00 -4.96
N GLY A 20 22.36 7.83 -4.44
CA GLY A 20 22.63 8.72 -3.31
C GLY A 20 23.04 7.97 -2.05
N VAL A 21 22.39 6.85 -1.74
CA VAL A 21 22.74 5.99 -0.61
C VAL A 21 24.15 5.40 -0.82
N ARG A 22 24.43 4.85 -2.01
CA ARG A 22 25.75 4.26 -2.33
C ARG A 22 26.86 5.29 -2.26
N MET A 23 26.66 6.49 -2.80
CA MET A 23 27.65 7.59 -2.71
C MET A 23 27.96 7.96 -1.27
N ALA A 24 26.92 8.13 -0.43
CA ALA A 24 27.13 8.45 0.97
C ALA A 24 27.85 7.33 1.73
N LEU A 25 27.45 6.07 1.52
CA LEU A 25 28.12 4.91 2.13
C LEU A 25 29.60 4.81 1.71
N SER A 26 29.94 5.15 0.46
CA SER A 26 31.33 5.10 -0.03
C SER A 26 32.26 6.12 0.63
N VAL A 27 31.71 7.16 1.25
CA VAL A 27 32.48 8.17 2.02
C VAL A 27 32.32 7.99 3.54
N GLY A 28 31.86 6.82 3.99
CA GLY A 28 31.82 6.43 5.39
C GLY A 28 30.50 6.70 6.13
N ALA A 29 29.42 7.03 5.41
CA ALA A 29 28.12 7.18 6.05
C ALA A 29 27.65 5.87 6.74
N ALA A 30 27.06 5.98 7.92
CA ALA A 30 26.43 4.85 8.57
C ALA A 30 25.09 4.52 7.90
N PRO A 31 24.80 3.23 7.62
CA PRO A 31 23.48 2.81 7.17
C PRO A 31 22.44 2.97 8.28
N CYS A 32 21.19 3.27 7.92
CA CYS A 32 20.08 3.43 8.85
C CYS A 32 18.77 3.04 8.19
N GLY A 33 17.74 2.74 8.98
CA GLY A 33 16.49 2.24 8.47
C GLY A 33 16.53 0.75 8.17
N ASP A 34 15.41 0.20 7.66
CA ASP A 34 15.31 -1.21 7.32
C ASP A 34 15.53 -1.43 5.81
N PHE A 35 16.68 -1.96 5.44
CA PHE A 35 17.02 -2.30 4.05
C PHE A 35 16.24 -3.54 3.52
N GLY A 36 15.55 -4.27 4.36
CA GLY A 36 14.70 -5.39 3.99
C GLY A 36 13.25 -5.03 3.76
N SER A 37 12.86 -3.79 4.08
CA SER A 37 11.49 -3.31 4.01
C SER A 37 11.30 -2.13 3.05
N PHE A 38 10.04 -1.89 2.69
CA PHE A 38 9.63 -0.87 1.74
C PHE A 38 8.18 -0.46 2.01
N HIS A 39 7.78 0.70 1.53
CA HIS A 39 6.40 1.13 1.53
C HIS A 39 5.62 0.39 0.43
N ALA A 40 4.62 -0.39 0.86
CA ALA A 40 3.81 -1.23 0.01
C ALA A 40 2.47 -0.58 -0.36
N GLN A 41 1.95 -0.89 -1.56
CA GLN A 41 0.61 -0.51 -1.98
C GLN A 41 -0.03 -1.58 -2.86
N PRO A 42 -1.36 -1.80 -2.75
CA PRO A 42 -2.08 -2.65 -3.69
C PRO A 42 -2.25 -1.93 -5.03
N VAL A 43 -1.83 -2.57 -6.12
CA VAL A 43 -1.87 -2.00 -7.47
C VAL A 43 -2.43 -3.01 -8.47
N ASP A 44 -3.03 -2.50 -9.53
CA ASP A 44 -3.48 -3.30 -10.67
C ASP A 44 -2.29 -3.71 -11.56
N PRO A 45 -1.95 -5.01 -11.63
CA PRO A 45 -0.82 -5.49 -12.44
C PRO A 45 -1.02 -5.36 -13.94
N ARG A 46 -2.23 -5.09 -14.41
CA ARG A 46 -2.55 -4.93 -15.84
C ARG A 46 -2.21 -3.54 -16.36
N SER A 47 -2.17 -2.55 -15.45
CA SER A 47 -1.90 -1.16 -15.81
C SER A 47 -0.40 -0.91 -15.98
N THR A 48 -0.07 -0.06 -16.95
CA THR A 48 1.27 0.49 -17.17
C THR A 48 1.43 1.89 -16.57
N ASP A 49 0.42 2.40 -15.87
CA ASP A 49 0.48 3.68 -15.18
C ASP A 49 1.52 3.64 -14.06
N VAL A 50 2.08 4.78 -13.74
CA VAL A 50 3.10 4.89 -12.68
C VAL A 50 2.53 4.57 -11.30
N GLU A 51 1.24 4.84 -11.11
CA GLU A 51 0.58 4.70 -9.81
C GLU A 51 -0.82 4.06 -9.96
N PRO A 52 -0.92 2.79 -10.42
CA PRO A 52 -2.20 2.15 -10.66
C PRO A 52 -2.80 1.55 -9.39
N VAL A 53 -2.88 2.32 -8.32
CA VAL A 53 -3.40 1.86 -7.03
C VAL A 53 -4.88 1.50 -7.10
N VAL A 54 -5.27 0.52 -6.30
CA VAL A 54 -6.65 0.07 -6.08
C VAL A 54 -6.90 0.11 -4.58
N LEU A 55 -7.50 1.19 -4.09
CA LEU A 55 -7.71 1.44 -2.66
C LEU A 55 -9.18 1.35 -2.22
N ASN A 56 -10.08 1.02 -3.13
CA ASN A 56 -11.51 0.82 -2.84
C ASN A 56 -11.84 -0.55 -2.24
N TYR A 57 -10.87 -1.45 -2.11
CA TYR A 57 -11.07 -2.84 -1.67
C TYR A 57 -11.80 -2.95 -0.32
N SER A 58 -11.71 -1.93 0.53
CA SER A 58 -12.40 -1.89 1.82
C SER A 58 -13.93 -1.91 1.70
N TYR A 59 -14.49 -1.50 0.56
CA TYR A 59 -15.93 -1.54 0.30
C TYR A 59 -16.42 -2.84 -0.35
N GLY A 60 -15.51 -3.76 -0.66
CA GLY A 60 -15.78 -5.08 -1.20
C GLY A 60 -15.13 -6.18 -0.36
N ILE A 61 -14.75 -7.26 -0.99
CA ILE A 61 -13.94 -8.33 -0.39
C ILE A 61 -12.66 -8.56 -1.20
N LEU A 62 -11.63 -9.08 -0.53
CA LEU A 62 -10.39 -9.54 -1.15
C LEU A 62 -10.39 -11.07 -1.19
N VAL A 63 -10.32 -11.63 -2.39
CA VAL A 63 -10.17 -13.09 -2.57
C VAL A 63 -8.83 -13.41 -3.23
N ASN A 64 -8.19 -14.48 -2.78
CA ASN A 64 -6.95 -14.99 -3.38
C ASN A 64 -7.25 -15.82 -4.64
N ASP A 65 -6.22 -16.39 -5.26
CA ASP A 65 -6.31 -17.24 -6.46
C ASP A 65 -7.03 -18.58 -6.21
N ALA A 66 -7.30 -18.95 -4.96
CA ALA A 66 -8.15 -20.07 -4.59
C ALA A 66 -9.61 -19.67 -4.30
N GLY A 67 -10.02 -18.43 -4.60
CA GLY A 67 -11.36 -17.93 -4.37
C GLY A 67 -11.71 -17.67 -2.91
N ARG A 68 -10.75 -17.56 -2.00
CA ARG A 68 -10.98 -17.44 -0.55
C ARG A 68 -10.55 -16.09 0.00
N ARG A 69 -11.35 -15.53 0.91
CA ARG A 69 -10.94 -14.39 1.72
C ARG A 69 -9.78 -14.77 2.64
N PHE A 70 -8.90 -13.82 2.93
CA PHE A 70 -7.68 -14.08 3.72
C PHE A 70 -7.37 -12.96 4.72
N THR A 71 -8.17 -11.90 4.77
CA THR A 71 -7.92 -10.76 5.64
C THR A 71 -9.23 -10.05 5.99
N ASP A 72 -9.19 -9.21 7.02
CA ASP A 72 -10.14 -8.12 7.21
C ASP A 72 -9.81 -7.02 6.20
N GLU A 73 -10.69 -6.75 5.25
CA GLU A 73 -10.50 -5.73 4.23
C GLU A 73 -10.68 -4.31 4.77
N ALA A 74 -11.28 -4.19 5.94
CA ALA A 74 -11.66 -2.91 6.52
C ALA A 74 -11.47 -2.87 8.05
N PRO A 75 -10.25 -3.11 8.58
CA PRO A 75 -9.99 -2.99 10.02
C PRO A 75 -9.99 -1.53 10.49
N GLY A 76 -10.03 -0.59 9.55
CA GLY A 76 -10.08 0.86 9.74
C GLY A 76 -10.10 1.58 8.40
N MET A 77 -9.86 2.88 8.42
CA MET A 77 -9.76 3.68 7.19
C MET A 77 -8.59 3.18 6.33
N VAL A 78 -8.80 3.18 5.02
CA VAL A 78 -7.82 2.68 4.04
C VAL A 78 -6.45 3.34 4.17
N ASP A 79 -6.41 4.63 4.51
CA ASP A 79 -5.17 5.41 4.63
C ASP A 79 -4.17 4.88 5.67
N VAL A 80 -4.66 4.12 6.65
CA VAL A 80 -3.81 3.54 7.70
C VAL A 80 -3.64 2.04 7.56
N THR A 81 -4.37 1.37 6.68
CA THR A 81 -4.42 -0.10 6.57
C THR A 81 -3.85 -0.64 5.26
N TYR A 82 -3.79 0.17 4.20
CA TYR A 82 -3.46 -0.29 2.84
C TYR A 82 -2.07 -0.93 2.73
N GLU A 83 -1.11 -0.49 3.52
CA GLU A 83 0.25 -1.05 3.48
C GLU A 83 0.26 -2.50 4.00
N GLU A 84 -0.43 -2.74 5.11
CA GLU A 84 -0.56 -4.09 5.67
C GLU A 84 -1.32 -5.01 4.73
N VAL A 85 -2.43 -4.53 4.18
CA VAL A 85 -3.23 -5.29 3.19
C VAL A 85 -2.39 -5.64 1.96
N ALA A 86 -1.58 -4.71 1.44
CA ALA A 86 -0.67 -5.00 0.33
C ALA A 86 0.34 -6.11 0.67
N ARG A 87 0.86 -6.15 1.91
CA ARG A 87 1.75 -7.21 2.37
C ARG A 87 1.04 -8.55 2.52
N LEU A 88 -0.21 -8.54 2.98
CA LEU A 88 -1.05 -9.75 3.06
C LEU A 88 -1.38 -10.29 1.66
N ILE A 89 -1.62 -9.42 0.67
CA ILE A 89 -1.74 -9.83 -0.74
C ILE A 89 -0.42 -10.49 -1.23
N MET A 90 0.73 -9.88 -0.92
CA MET A 90 2.04 -10.44 -1.29
C MET A 90 2.28 -11.83 -0.69
N ALA A 91 1.73 -12.09 0.49
CA ALA A 91 1.84 -13.39 1.17
C ALA A 91 0.92 -14.47 0.57
N GLN A 92 -0.04 -14.10 -0.27
CA GLN A 92 -0.89 -15.08 -0.94
C GLN A 92 -0.10 -15.86 -2.01
N ARG A 93 -0.59 -17.04 -2.34
CA ARG A 93 -0.04 -17.84 -3.45
C ARG A 93 0.02 -16.96 -4.70
N HIS A 94 1.11 -16.99 -5.43
CA HIS A 94 1.43 -16.15 -6.58
C HIS A 94 1.46 -14.63 -6.31
N GLY A 95 1.28 -14.15 -5.07
CA GLY A 95 1.31 -12.74 -4.70
C GLY A 95 0.20 -11.91 -5.34
N ILE A 96 -0.95 -12.51 -5.64
CA ILE A 96 -2.10 -11.87 -6.28
C ILE A 96 -3.37 -12.12 -5.47
N ALA A 97 -4.25 -11.14 -5.50
CA ALA A 97 -5.64 -11.23 -5.04
C ALA A 97 -6.55 -10.45 -5.99
N TYR A 98 -7.83 -10.56 -5.77
CA TYR A 98 -8.86 -9.82 -6.51
C TYR A 98 -9.72 -9.02 -5.52
N ALA A 99 -9.85 -7.73 -5.77
CA ALA A 99 -10.81 -6.88 -5.06
C ALA A 99 -12.16 -7.00 -5.77
N VAL A 100 -13.13 -7.61 -5.10
CA VAL A 100 -14.44 -8.01 -5.67
C VAL A 100 -15.54 -7.13 -5.10
N PHE A 101 -16.44 -6.68 -5.97
CA PHE A 101 -17.55 -5.79 -5.67
C PHE A 101 -18.80 -6.20 -6.44
N ASP A 102 -19.93 -5.71 -5.97
CA ASP A 102 -21.17 -5.65 -6.73
C ASP A 102 -21.55 -4.20 -7.08
N ALA A 103 -22.73 -3.96 -7.64
CA ALA A 103 -23.23 -2.62 -7.94
C ALA A 103 -23.30 -1.70 -6.72
N GLY A 104 -23.24 -2.23 -5.49
CA GLY A 104 -23.17 -1.46 -4.27
C GLY A 104 -21.93 -0.55 -4.15
N LEU A 105 -20.89 -0.79 -4.94
CA LEU A 105 -19.77 0.13 -5.03
C LEU A 105 -20.19 1.53 -5.52
N ASP A 106 -21.21 1.60 -6.37
CA ASP A 106 -21.70 2.87 -6.93
C ASP A 106 -22.42 3.74 -5.89
N ASP A 107 -22.79 3.17 -4.73
CA ASP A 107 -23.32 3.91 -3.59
C ASP A 107 -22.22 4.71 -2.84
N VAL A 108 -20.96 4.41 -3.09
CA VAL A 108 -19.81 5.12 -2.49
C VAL A 108 -19.47 6.34 -3.33
N ALA A 109 -19.73 7.52 -2.80
CA ALA A 109 -19.45 8.78 -3.49
C ALA A 109 -17.97 8.90 -3.87
N ASN A 110 -17.70 9.25 -5.12
CA ASN A 110 -16.34 9.46 -5.65
C ASN A 110 -15.40 8.23 -5.55
N TRP A 111 -15.92 7.00 -5.45
CA TRP A 111 -15.06 5.82 -5.41
C TRP A 111 -14.02 5.75 -6.55
N PRO A 112 -14.27 6.27 -7.78
CA PRO A 112 -13.26 6.17 -8.85
C PRO A 112 -11.94 6.89 -8.54
N VAL A 113 -11.91 7.89 -7.65
CA VAL A 113 -10.66 8.58 -7.28
C VAL A 113 -9.73 7.70 -6.45
N THR A 114 -10.25 6.61 -5.86
CA THR A 114 -9.48 5.63 -5.08
C THR A 114 -8.88 4.52 -5.96
N VAL A 115 -9.23 4.49 -7.25
CA VAL A 115 -8.68 3.57 -8.25
C VAL A 115 -8.00 4.39 -9.32
N ARG A 116 -6.67 4.36 -9.36
CA ARG A 116 -5.88 5.12 -10.33
C ARG A 116 -5.41 4.30 -11.53
N SER A 117 -5.82 3.04 -11.62
CA SER A 117 -5.66 2.24 -12.83
C SER A 117 -6.61 2.73 -13.91
N ARG A 118 -6.10 2.98 -15.12
CA ARG A 118 -6.92 3.28 -16.29
C ARG A 118 -7.49 2.02 -16.96
N VAL A 119 -7.06 0.85 -16.51
CA VAL A 119 -7.63 -0.41 -16.97
C VAL A 119 -8.96 -0.62 -16.24
N PRO A 120 -10.07 -0.80 -16.97
CA PRO A 120 -11.37 -1.00 -16.35
C PRO A 120 -11.40 -2.30 -15.53
N PRO A 121 -12.34 -2.43 -14.57
CA PRO A 121 -12.53 -3.70 -13.88
C PRO A 121 -12.90 -4.81 -14.84
N ILE A 122 -12.71 -6.05 -14.41
CA ILE A 122 -13.46 -7.17 -14.95
C ILE A 122 -14.91 -6.93 -14.51
N GLU A 123 -15.85 -6.84 -15.45
CA GLU A 123 -17.26 -6.56 -15.15
C GLU A 123 -18.16 -7.57 -15.87
N VAL A 124 -19.07 -8.21 -15.12
CA VAL A 124 -19.96 -9.26 -15.60
C VAL A 124 -21.28 -9.29 -14.80
N GLU A 125 -22.29 -9.95 -15.37
CA GLU A 125 -23.64 -10.01 -14.79
C GLU A 125 -23.84 -11.16 -13.77
N SER A 126 -22.84 -12.05 -13.61
CA SER A 126 -22.96 -13.18 -12.68
C SER A 126 -21.65 -13.48 -11.93
N LEU A 127 -21.78 -14.01 -10.72
CA LEU A 127 -20.61 -14.43 -9.92
C LEU A 127 -19.86 -15.60 -10.58
N THR A 128 -20.55 -16.51 -11.25
CA THR A 128 -19.93 -17.60 -12.02
C THR A 128 -19.11 -17.05 -13.19
N GLY A 129 -19.67 -16.06 -13.91
CA GLY A 129 -18.95 -15.33 -14.94
C GLY A 129 -17.71 -14.60 -14.39
N LEU A 130 -17.82 -14.03 -13.19
CA LEU A 130 -16.69 -13.35 -12.54
C LEU A 130 -15.57 -14.32 -12.16
N ALA A 131 -15.90 -15.49 -11.57
CA ALA A 131 -14.92 -16.54 -11.27
C ALA A 131 -14.17 -17.00 -12.52
N SER A 132 -14.91 -17.25 -13.61
CA SER A 132 -14.34 -17.63 -14.90
C SER A 132 -13.41 -16.54 -15.46
N ALA A 133 -13.83 -15.28 -15.42
CA ALA A 133 -13.03 -14.16 -15.92
C ALA A 133 -11.77 -13.87 -15.08
N MET A 134 -11.81 -14.14 -13.77
CA MET A 134 -10.65 -14.10 -12.87
C MET A 134 -9.74 -15.32 -13.01
N GLY A 135 -10.22 -16.43 -13.59
CA GLY A 135 -9.48 -17.69 -13.72
C GLY A 135 -9.26 -18.41 -12.38
N ILE A 136 -10.22 -18.29 -11.46
CA ILE A 136 -10.20 -18.92 -10.14
C ILE A 136 -11.24 -20.04 -10.03
N ASP A 137 -11.13 -20.88 -9.01
CA ASP A 137 -12.10 -21.95 -8.76
C ASP A 137 -13.48 -21.39 -8.46
N GLU A 138 -14.46 -21.71 -9.32
CA GLU A 138 -15.82 -21.21 -9.21
C GLU A 138 -16.50 -21.66 -7.93
N ARG A 139 -16.34 -22.94 -7.58
CA ARG A 139 -17.01 -23.52 -6.40
C ARG A 139 -16.56 -22.87 -5.12
N ASP A 140 -15.23 -22.74 -4.94
CA ASP A 140 -14.65 -22.15 -3.75
C ASP A 140 -14.99 -20.65 -3.66
N PHE A 141 -14.99 -19.95 -4.80
CA PHE A 141 -15.37 -18.53 -4.85
C PHE A 141 -16.84 -18.31 -4.49
N LEU A 142 -17.77 -19.07 -5.10
CA LEU A 142 -19.20 -18.95 -4.79
C LEU A 142 -19.49 -19.29 -3.33
N ALA A 143 -18.86 -20.32 -2.78
CA ALA A 143 -18.99 -20.65 -1.36
C ALA A 143 -18.48 -19.52 -0.45
N THR A 144 -17.37 -18.85 -0.84
CA THR A 144 -16.82 -17.70 -0.11
C THR A 144 -17.79 -16.52 -0.10
N VAL A 145 -18.36 -16.17 -1.27
CA VAL A 145 -19.34 -15.06 -1.38
C VAL A 145 -20.62 -15.38 -0.62
N GLU A 146 -21.11 -16.61 -0.70
CA GLU A 146 -22.31 -17.05 0.03
C GLU A 146 -22.10 -16.93 1.55
N ALA A 147 -21.01 -17.50 2.08
CA ALA A 147 -20.67 -17.42 3.50
C ALA A 147 -20.52 -15.96 3.96
N TYR A 148 -19.86 -15.12 3.15
CA TYR A 148 -19.72 -13.70 3.43
C TYR A 148 -21.09 -13.00 3.47
N ASN A 149 -21.94 -13.23 2.48
CA ASN A 149 -23.27 -12.61 2.41
C ASN A 149 -24.17 -13.00 3.59
N GLN A 150 -24.09 -14.27 4.02
CA GLN A 150 -24.83 -14.75 5.20
C GLN A 150 -24.36 -14.11 6.50
N ALA A 151 -23.08 -13.76 6.57
CA ALA A 151 -22.45 -13.12 7.74
C ALA A 151 -22.63 -11.59 7.77
N CYS A 152 -23.11 -10.97 6.69
CA CYS A 152 -23.33 -9.53 6.65
C CYS A 152 -24.50 -9.13 7.57
N PRO A 153 -24.38 -7.99 8.29
CA PRO A 153 -25.48 -7.48 9.09
C PRO A 153 -26.67 -7.03 8.22
N THR A 154 -27.87 -7.07 8.77
CA THR A 154 -29.09 -6.57 8.12
C THR A 154 -29.34 -5.08 8.34
N SER A 155 -28.39 -4.36 8.91
CA SER A 155 -28.50 -2.93 9.27
C SER A 155 -28.26 -2.02 8.07
N ASP A 156 -28.97 -0.90 8.00
CA ASP A 156 -28.85 0.15 6.97
C ASP A 156 -27.84 1.25 7.33
N GLY A 157 -26.97 1.03 8.31
CA GLY A 157 -26.04 2.03 8.85
C GLY A 157 -24.79 2.29 8.00
N PHE A 158 -24.78 1.97 6.69
CA PHE A 158 -23.62 2.16 5.84
C PHE A 158 -23.22 3.64 5.70
N ASP A 159 -21.98 3.96 6.09
CA ASP A 159 -21.39 5.28 5.92
C ASP A 159 -19.96 5.14 5.36
N PRO A 160 -19.72 5.46 4.09
CA PRO A 160 -18.38 5.31 3.48
C PRO A 160 -17.37 6.35 3.97
N LEU A 161 -17.80 7.38 4.70
CA LEU A 161 -16.92 8.49 5.13
C LEU A 161 -16.31 8.26 6.51
N GLN A 162 -16.79 7.28 7.25
CA GLN A 162 -16.29 6.91 8.57
C GLN A 162 -16.41 5.42 8.81
N THR A 163 -15.67 4.91 9.80
CA THR A 163 -15.83 3.51 10.24
C THR A 163 -17.22 3.31 10.83
N ASP A 164 -18.08 2.58 10.11
CA ASP A 164 -19.51 2.46 10.41
C ASP A 164 -19.86 1.31 11.38
N GLY A 165 -18.91 0.41 11.66
CA GLY A 165 -19.13 -0.74 12.53
C GLY A 165 -19.98 -1.85 11.91
N LEU A 166 -20.41 -1.74 10.64
CA LEU A 166 -21.07 -2.83 9.94
C LEU A 166 -20.08 -3.97 9.71
N SER A 167 -20.04 -4.90 10.65
CA SER A 167 -19.10 -6.02 10.64
C SER A 167 -19.79 -7.35 10.35
N THR A 168 -19.03 -8.29 9.78
CA THR A 168 -19.50 -9.67 9.63
C THR A 168 -19.64 -10.35 10.99
N ILE A 169 -20.62 -11.28 11.11
CA ILE A 169 -20.93 -12.04 12.29
C ILE A 169 -20.47 -13.49 12.06
N ASP A 170 -19.74 -14.05 13.00
CA ASP A 170 -19.29 -15.46 13.00
C ASP A 170 -18.58 -15.89 11.70
N LEU A 171 -17.79 -14.99 11.10
CA LEU A 171 -17.00 -15.25 9.89
C LEU A 171 -15.52 -14.94 10.14
N GLU A 172 -14.66 -15.87 9.73
CA GLU A 172 -13.21 -15.69 9.71
C GLU A 172 -12.65 -15.76 8.27
N PRO A 173 -11.82 -14.78 7.88
CA PRO A 173 -11.51 -13.57 8.62
C PRO A 173 -12.74 -12.64 8.74
N ARG A 174 -12.86 -11.97 9.89
CA ARG A 174 -13.86 -10.95 10.10
C ARG A 174 -13.66 -9.80 9.11
N LYS A 175 -14.75 -9.13 8.70
CA LYS A 175 -14.71 -7.78 8.12
C LYS A 175 -15.28 -6.80 9.14
N SER A 176 -14.48 -5.82 9.56
CA SER A 176 -14.83 -4.95 10.71
C SER A 176 -15.78 -3.81 10.38
N HIS A 177 -15.74 -3.31 9.15
CA HIS A 177 -16.55 -2.19 8.68
C HIS A 177 -17.04 -2.43 7.26
N TRP A 178 -18.11 -1.72 6.86
CA TRP A 178 -18.66 -1.72 5.51
C TRP A 178 -19.00 -3.12 4.97
N ALA A 179 -19.39 -4.03 5.86
CA ALA A 179 -19.83 -5.37 5.46
C ALA A 179 -21.23 -5.30 4.86
N ARG A 180 -21.29 -5.35 3.52
CA ARG A 180 -22.53 -5.39 2.75
C ARG A 180 -22.52 -6.61 1.83
N PRO A 181 -23.68 -7.27 1.63
CA PRO A 181 -23.74 -8.43 0.73
C PRO A 181 -23.29 -8.07 -0.69
N ILE A 182 -22.62 -9.01 -1.35
CA ILE A 182 -22.26 -8.96 -2.76
C ILE A 182 -23.32 -9.74 -3.53
N SER A 183 -24.36 -9.05 -4.03
CA SER A 183 -25.55 -9.71 -4.57
C SER A 183 -26.18 -9.01 -5.77
N ARG A 184 -25.83 -7.75 -6.05
CA ARG A 184 -26.44 -6.93 -7.11
C ARG A 184 -25.50 -6.81 -8.33
N PRO A 185 -25.85 -7.32 -9.51
CA PRO A 185 -25.06 -7.10 -10.71
C PRO A 185 -25.06 -5.60 -11.13
N PRO A 186 -24.07 -5.13 -11.89
CA PRO A 186 -22.93 -5.90 -12.35
C PRO A 186 -21.92 -6.19 -11.24
N PHE A 187 -21.26 -7.37 -11.34
CA PHE A 187 -20.16 -7.75 -10.45
C PHE A 187 -18.83 -7.31 -11.05
N ARG A 188 -17.96 -6.74 -10.22
CA ARG A 188 -16.69 -6.15 -10.64
C ARG A 188 -15.52 -6.76 -9.89
N ALA A 189 -14.38 -6.91 -10.57
CA ALA A 189 -13.13 -7.29 -9.92
C ALA A 189 -11.93 -6.53 -10.49
N TRP A 190 -11.02 -6.13 -9.62
CA TRP A 190 -9.68 -5.70 -9.98
C TRP A 190 -8.67 -6.71 -9.46
N PRO A 191 -7.78 -7.27 -10.31
CA PRO A 191 -6.61 -7.97 -9.80
C PRO A 191 -5.70 -7.00 -9.09
N VAL A 192 -5.17 -7.41 -7.94
CA VAL A 192 -4.29 -6.58 -7.11
C VAL A 192 -3.06 -7.36 -6.70
N ILE A 193 -1.90 -6.70 -6.78
CA ILE A 193 -0.62 -7.19 -6.30
C ILE A 193 0.02 -6.15 -5.39
N CYS A 194 0.98 -6.58 -4.57
CA CYS A 194 1.82 -5.65 -3.82
C CYS A 194 2.80 -4.94 -4.75
N SER A 195 2.94 -3.63 -4.61
CA SER A 195 3.98 -2.83 -5.27
C SER A 195 4.89 -2.16 -4.26
N ASN A 196 6.07 -1.72 -4.73
CA ASN A 196 7.02 -0.92 -3.97
C ASN A 196 6.89 0.55 -4.36
N CYS A 197 6.67 1.43 -3.36
CA CYS A 197 6.64 2.87 -3.57
C CYS A 197 7.99 3.51 -3.30
N PHE A 198 8.64 3.13 -2.21
CA PHE A 198 10.01 3.51 -1.84
C PHE A 198 10.55 2.56 -0.77
N THR A 199 11.87 2.51 -0.63
CA THR A 199 12.54 1.66 0.36
C THR A 199 12.74 2.39 1.70
N PHE A 200 12.89 1.63 2.79
CA PHE A 200 13.08 2.19 4.13
C PHE A 200 14.56 2.40 4.49
N GLY A 201 15.45 1.62 3.89
CA GLY A 201 16.88 1.75 4.09
C GLY A 201 17.42 3.05 3.50
N GLY A 202 18.40 3.63 4.17
CA GLY A 202 19.07 4.86 3.78
C GLY A 202 20.32 5.12 4.63
N VAL A 203 20.70 6.37 4.79
CA VAL A 203 21.82 6.77 5.62
C VAL A 203 21.34 7.42 6.93
N LYS A 204 22.18 7.28 7.97
CA LYS A 204 21.93 7.92 9.27
C LYS A 204 22.13 9.42 9.18
N ILE A 205 21.19 10.18 9.75
CA ILE A 205 21.28 11.63 9.88
C ILE A 205 21.07 12.07 11.33
N ASP A 206 21.58 13.26 11.67
CA ASP A 206 21.25 13.94 12.93
C ASP A 206 20.04 14.90 12.79
N GLU A 207 19.74 15.63 13.85
CA GLU A 207 18.64 16.59 13.90
C GLU A 207 18.79 17.80 12.97
N ARG A 208 19.98 17.98 12.35
CA ARG A 208 20.28 19.01 11.34
C ARG A 208 20.33 18.44 9.92
N ALA A 209 19.95 17.16 9.78
CA ALA A 209 20.04 16.40 8.54
C ALA A 209 21.47 16.23 8.00
N ARG A 210 22.50 16.35 8.84
CA ARG A 210 23.89 16.01 8.50
C ARG A 210 24.04 14.48 8.50
N VAL A 211 24.75 13.97 7.54
CA VAL A 211 25.03 12.53 7.45
C VAL A 211 26.04 12.14 8.53
N ILE A 212 25.76 11.05 9.24
CA ILE A 212 26.57 10.54 10.37
C ILE A 212 27.36 9.32 9.90
N ASN A 213 28.63 9.25 10.30
CA ASN A 213 29.50 8.09 10.06
C ASN A 213 29.26 6.97 11.08
N SER A 214 29.98 5.85 10.97
CA SER A 214 29.90 4.70 11.88
C SER A 214 30.36 5.00 13.30
N GLU A 215 31.15 6.05 13.51
CA GLU A 215 31.70 6.48 14.81
C GLU A 215 30.74 7.43 15.55
N GLY A 216 29.72 7.93 14.84
CA GLY A 216 28.71 8.84 15.38
C GLY A 216 28.97 10.30 15.04
N ASP A 217 29.99 10.61 14.26
CA ASP A 217 30.36 11.95 13.88
C ASP A 217 29.69 12.39 12.58
N ALA A 218 29.38 13.68 12.47
CA ALA A 218 28.86 14.25 11.23
C ALA A 218 29.95 14.33 10.17
N ILE A 219 29.68 13.79 8.98
CA ILE A 219 30.58 13.92 7.83
C ILE A 219 30.52 15.38 7.33
N PRO A 220 31.64 16.09 7.32
CA PRO A 220 31.67 17.51 7.00
C PRO A 220 31.13 17.82 5.60
N GLY A 221 30.11 18.69 5.51
CA GLY A 221 29.54 19.14 4.24
C GLY A 221 28.59 18.15 3.57
N LEU A 222 28.33 16.99 4.17
CA LEU A 222 27.40 15.99 3.63
C LEU A 222 26.06 16.02 4.37
N TYR A 223 24.98 16.16 3.61
CA TYR A 223 23.60 16.18 4.11
C TYR A 223 22.75 15.15 3.36
N ALA A 224 21.71 14.65 4.00
CA ALA A 224 20.74 13.76 3.37
C ALA A 224 19.30 14.16 3.73
N ALA A 225 18.44 14.20 2.72
CA ALA A 225 17.04 14.57 2.87
C ALA A 225 16.12 13.66 2.06
N GLY A 226 14.90 13.48 2.54
CA GLY A 226 13.90 12.65 1.86
C GLY A 226 14.24 11.16 1.93
N GLU A 227 14.02 10.43 0.86
CA GLU A 227 14.11 8.96 0.82
C GLU A 227 15.52 8.44 1.16
N VAL A 228 16.56 9.19 0.86
CA VAL A 228 17.95 8.80 1.15
C VAL A 228 18.25 8.75 2.67
N ALA A 229 17.46 9.43 3.49
CA ALA A 229 17.54 9.37 4.95
C ALA A 229 16.75 8.16 5.47
N GLY A 230 17.45 7.18 6.07
CA GLY A 230 16.87 5.93 6.56
C GLY A 230 16.20 6.08 7.92
N ILE A 231 14.96 6.57 7.95
CA ILE A 231 14.20 6.80 9.20
C ILE A 231 13.01 5.86 9.39
N TYR A 232 12.69 5.02 8.42
CA TYR A 232 11.65 4.01 8.54
C TYR A 232 12.26 2.63 8.78
N TYR A 233 11.58 1.81 9.59
CA TYR A 233 12.08 0.51 9.98
C TYR A 233 11.09 -0.62 9.67
N ARG A 234 9.85 -0.49 10.09
CA ARG A 234 8.88 -1.57 10.00
C ARG A 234 7.63 -1.21 9.21
N VAL A 235 7.12 -0.03 9.45
CA VAL A 235 5.83 0.45 8.95
C VAL A 235 5.99 1.88 8.46
N TYR A 236 5.31 2.20 7.39
CA TYR A 236 5.14 3.55 6.88
C TYR A 236 3.83 4.15 7.39
N THR A 237 3.91 5.28 8.05
CA THR A 237 2.73 6.06 8.40
C THR A 237 2.37 7.00 7.25
N GLY A 238 1.14 6.93 6.76
CA GLY A 238 0.68 7.66 5.58
C GLY A 238 1.07 9.14 5.59
N ALA A 239 1.40 9.68 4.42
CA ALA A 239 1.84 11.06 4.15
C ALA A 239 3.17 11.52 4.80
N THR A 240 3.79 10.73 5.68
CA THR A 240 5.02 11.16 6.38
C THR A 240 6.26 11.24 5.49
N SER A 241 6.30 10.55 4.33
CA SER A 241 7.43 10.63 3.41
C SER A 241 7.60 12.02 2.77
N VAL A 242 6.49 12.70 2.45
CA VAL A 242 6.50 14.08 1.94
C VAL A 242 6.99 15.03 3.03
N MET A 243 6.49 14.88 4.25
CA MET A 243 6.93 15.67 5.41
C MET A 243 8.40 15.43 5.73
N ARG A 244 8.87 14.17 5.68
CA ARG A 244 10.29 13.84 5.81
C ARG A 244 11.15 14.65 4.84
N GLY A 245 10.78 14.64 3.56
CA GLY A 245 11.49 15.40 2.53
C GLY A 245 11.53 16.90 2.81
N ALA A 246 10.37 17.48 3.13
CA ALA A 246 10.25 18.91 3.42
C ALA A 246 11.05 19.34 4.66
N VAL A 247 10.91 18.60 5.75
CA VAL A 247 11.58 18.93 7.03
C VAL A 247 13.09 18.74 6.92
N THR A 248 13.55 17.56 6.47
CA THR A 248 14.99 17.29 6.38
C THR A 248 15.67 18.16 5.33
N GLY A 249 15.02 18.46 4.20
CA GLY A 249 15.53 19.38 3.20
C GLY A 249 15.71 20.83 3.73
N ARG A 250 14.73 21.31 4.51
CA ARG A 250 14.82 22.63 5.16
C ARG A 250 15.96 22.67 6.19
N LEU A 251 16.09 21.64 7.01
CA LEU A 251 17.14 21.56 8.03
C LEU A 251 18.52 21.51 7.40
N ALA A 252 18.71 20.64 6.39
CA ALA A 252 19.95 20.52 5.63
C ALA A 252 20.36 21.84 4.99
N GLY A 253 19.43 22.50 4.27
CA GLY A 253 19.70 23.77 3.61
C GLY A 253 20.05 24.91 4.60
N GLY A 254 19.36 24.97 5.74
CA GLY A 254 19.63 25.95 6.79
C GLY A 254 21.00 25.77 7.42
N ASP A 255 21.36 24.54 7.82
CA ASP A 255 22.69 24.25 8.41
C ASP A 255 23.83 24.47 7.40
N ALA A 256 23.67 24.06 6.15
CA ALA A 256 24.65 24.27 5.09
C ALA A 256 24.92 25.76 4.83
N ALA A 257 23.89 26.60 4.84
CA ALA A 257 24.04 28.04 4.66
C ALA A 257 24.81 28.70 5.83
N LEU A 258 24.55 28.27 7.07
CA LEU A 258 25.25 28.78 8.26
C LEU A 258 26.73 28.38 8.24
N ARG A 259 27.08 27.17 7.82
CA ARG A 259 28.48 26.71 7.71
C ARG A 259 29.30 27.53 6.71
N ARG A 260 28.69 27.93 5.59
CA ARG A 260 29.38 28.75 4.57
C ARG A 260 29.78 30.12 5.12
N ASN A 261 29.08 30.63 6.11
CA ASN A 261 29.31 31.94 6.69
C ASN A 261 30.11 31.88 8.01
N ALA A 262 30.54 30.69 8.44
CA ALA A 262 31.41 30.58 9.62
C ALA A 262 32.84 31.03 9.22
N PRO A 263 33.51 31.94 9.97
CA PRO A 263 34.91 32.25 9.77
C PRO A 263 35.72 30.99 9.99
N GLY A 264 36.66 30.68 9.04
CA GLY A 264 37.57 29.53 9.09
C GLY A 264 38.60 29.65 10.20
#